data_44206e8f20e93df2370c7196dedc4ad2
#
_entry.id   44206e8f20e93df2370c7196dedc4ad2
#
_cell.length_a   1.000
_cell.length_b   1.000
_cell.length_c   1.000
_cell.angle_alpha   90.00
_cell.angle_beta   90.00
_cell.angle_gamma   90.00
#
_symmetry.space_group_name_H-M   'P 1'
#
loop_
_entity.id
_entity.type
_entity.pdbx_description
1 polymer ?
#
loop_
_entity_poly.entity_id
_entity_poly.type
_entity_poly.pdbx_seq_one_letter_code
_entity_poly.pdbx_strand_id
1 'polypeptide(L)'
;MSKKFVKIIKKNFEIFTLGSIIIVTIIFTSLFNYKKNLINQNFNNFVNNIYFQKTINHIFNNLEPKYKKINHKIQSGETFDKILKMYSIDKKEILNIKKNLEKKINLNKLNTKQTIKFSLDQTNNTIKEFIFQVSNTEKIYLRRNIENDIFDQET
;
A
#
# COMPACT_ATOMS: atom_id res chain seq x y z
N MET A 1 -11.70 -63.77 21.66
CA MET A 1 -12.45 -62.71 22.36
C MET A 1 -13.52 -63.35 23.26
N SER A 2 -13.52 -63.14 24.56
CA SER A 2 -14.39 -63.84 25.49
C SER A 2 -15.87 -63.45 25.25
N LYS A 3 -16.77 -64.46 25.17
CA LYS A 3 -18.24 -64.30 24.99
C LYS A 3 -18.87 -63.37 26.03
N LYS A 4 -18.25 -63.21 27.22
CA LYS A 4 -18.63 -62.25 28.24
C LYS A 4 -18.47 -60.76 27.81
N PHE A 5 -17.34 -60.42 27.10
CA PHE A 5 -17.10 -59.08 26.63
C PHE A 5 -18.14 -58.62 25.58
N VAL A 6 -18.49 -59.48 24.65
CA VAL A 6 -19.50 -59.17 23.62
C VAL A 6 -20.89 -58.95 24.23
N LYS A 7 -21.25 -59.65 25.32
CA LYS A 7 -22.51 -59.48 26.04
C LYS A 7 -22.60 -58.16 26.80
N ILE A 8 -21.48 -57.69 27.37
CA ILE A 8 -21.38 -56.39 28.04
C ILE A 8 -21.49 -55.24 27.07
N ILE A 9 -20.83 -55.32 25.93
CA ILE A 9 -20.87 -54.31 24.85
C ILE A 9 -22.31 -54.20 24.29
N LYS A 10 -23.01 -55.33 24.03
CA LYS A 10 -24.39 -55.27 23.58
C LYS A 10 -25.35 -54.68 24.61
N LYS A 11 -25.17 -54.88 25.89
CA LYS A 11 -26.01 -54.34 26.93
C LYS A 11 -25.83 -52.80 27.13
N ASN A 12 -24.63 -52.27 26.88
CA ASN A 12 -24.29 -50.85 27.07
C ASN A 12 -23.81 -50.23 25.76
N PHE A 13 -24.43 -50.63 24.63
CA PHE A 13 -24.02 -50.21 23.29
C PHE A 13 -23.95 -48.68 23.13
N GLU A 14 -24.90 -47.96 23.69
CA GLU A 14 -24.96 -46.50 23.64
C GLU A 14 -23.78 -45.83 24.38
N ILE A 15 -23.39 -46.38 25.51
CA ILE A 15 -22.24 -45.85 26.27
C ILE A 15 -20.92 -46.10 25.54
N PHE A 16 -20.76 -47.27 24.89
CA PHE A 16 -19.60 -47.58 24.10
C PHE A 16 -19.50 -46.74 22.82
N THR A 17 -20.64 -46.45 22.16
CA THR A 17 -20.64 -45.56 20.98
C THR A 17 -20.31 -44.12 21.38
N LEU A 18 -20.88 -43.61 22.47
CA LEU A 18 -20.51 -42.27 23.00
C LEU A 18 -19.01 -42.18 23.37
N GLY A 19 -18.49 -43.20 24.03
CA GLY A 19 -17.07 -43.26 24.37
C GLY A 19 -16.17 -43.28 23.13
N SER A 20 -16.55 -44.04 22.11
CA SER A 20 -15.79 -44.09 20.85
C SER A 20 -15.78 -42.75 20.11
N ILE A 21 -16.90 -42.01 20.09
CA ILE A 21 -16.97 -40.68 19.48
C ILE A 21 -16.04 -39.71 20.22
N ILE A 22 -16.02 -39.74 21.55
CA ILE A 22 -15.12 -38.88 22.33
C ILE A 22 -13.65 -39.18 22.01
N ILE A 23 -13.28 -40.45 21.93
CA ILE A 23 -11.90 -40.83 21.59
C ILE A 23 -11.51 -40.35 20.19
N VAL A 24 -12.41 -40.54 19.23
CA VAL A 24 -12.19 -40.06 17.85
C VAL A 24 -12.00 -38.54 17.81
N THR A 25 -12.85 -37.79 18.50
CA THR A 25 -12.72 -36.32 18.56
C THR A 25 -11.41 -35.86 19.20
N ILE A 26 -10.96 -36.53 20.28
CA ILE A 26 -9.66 -36.24 20.90
C ILE A 26 -8.50 -36.51 19.93
N ILE A 27 -8.55 -37.61 19.20
CA ILE A 27 -7.52 -37.93 18.20
C ILE A 27 -7.47 -36.86 17.10
N PHE A 28 -8.65 -36.49 16.54
CA PHE A 28 -8.72 -35.49 15.48
C PHE A 28 -8.21 -34.11 15.95
N THR A 29 -8.62 -33.67 17.14
CA THR A 29 -8.15 -32.40 17.71
C THR A 29 -6.64 -32.41 17.98
N SER A 30 -6.11 -33.54 18.45
CA SER A 30 -4.67 -33.71 18.69
C SER A 30 -3.88 -33.61 17.39
N LEU A 31 -4.32 -34.32 16.34
CA LEU A 31 -3.68 -34.26 15.02
C LEU A 31 -3.76 -32.87 14.39
N PHE A 32 -4.90 -32.18 14.53
CA PHE A 32 -5.07 -30.83 14.05
C PHE A 32 -4.11 -29.85 14.75
N ASN A 33 -4.03 -29.91 16.07
CA ASN A 33 -3.13 -29.08 16.87
C ASN A 33 -1.66 -29.36 16.53
N TYR A 34 -1.29 -30.62 16.33
CA TYR A 34 0.06 -30.98 15.92
C TYR A 34 0.43 -30.35 14.58
N LYS A 35 -0.43 -30.50 13.56
CA LYS A 35 -0.20 -29.86 12.24
C LYS A 35 -0.13 -28.33 12.34
N LYS A 36 -1.02 -27.72 13.10
CA LYS A 36 -1.03 -26.27 13.30
C LYS A 36 0.27 -25.78 13.95
N ASN A 37 0.74 -26.47 14.97
CA ASN A 37 1.99 -26.12 15.64
C ASN A 37 3.20 -26.28 14.71
N LEU A 38 3.24 -27.32 13.88
CA LEU A 38 4.30 -27.52 12.89
C LEU A 38 4.35 -26.41 11.86
N ILE A 39 3.19 -25.98 11.35
CA ILE A 39 3.09 -24.85 10.41
C ILE A 39 3.57 -23.56 11.06
N ASN A 40 3.14 -23.29 12.29
CA ASN A 40 3.55 -22.09 13.02
C ASN A 40 5.06 -22.08 13.31
N GLN A 41 5.64 -23.21 13.67
CA GLN A 41 7.09 -23.33 13.89
C GLN A 41 7.87 -23.08 12.59
N ASN A 42 7.43 -23.67 11.47
CA ASN A 42 8.07 -23.45 10.18
C ASN A 42 7.98 -22.00 9.74
N PHE A 43 6.83 -21.36 9.92
CA PHE A 43 6.64 -19.93 9.63
C PHE A 43 7.56 -19.07 10.50
N ASN A 44 7.60 -19.31 11.81
CA ASN A 44 8.47 -18.58 12.73
C ASN A 44 9.95 -18.76 12.38
N ASN A 45 10.36 -19.98 12.05
CA ASN A 45 11.73 -20.27 11.63
C ASN A 45 12.08 -19.52 10.32
N PHE A 46 11.15 -19.46 9.39
CA PHE A 46 11.34 -18.71 8.14
C PHE A 46 11.47 -17.21 8.38
N VAL A 47 10.54 -16.61 9.15
CA VAL A 47 10.55 -15.17 9.43
C VAL A 47 11.76 -14.76 10.25
N ASN A 48 12.19 -15.59 11.20
CA ASN A 48 13.36 -15.35 12.05
C ASN A 48 14.68 -15.76 11.39
N ASN A 49 14.65 -16.28 10.16
CA ASN A 49 15.86 -16.60 9.43
C ASN A 49 16.65 -15.33 9.13
N ILE A 50 17.92 -15.31 9.54
CA ILE A 50 18.80 -14.12 9.40
C ILE A 50 18.99 -13.70 7.94
N TYR A 51 19.00 -14.64 7.01
CA TYR A 51 19.11 -14.32 5.58
C TYR A 51 17.82 -13.69 5.05
N PHE A 52 16.67 -14.20 5.48
CA PHE A 52 15.38 -13.58 5.14
C PHE A 52 15.30 -12.14 5.66
N GLN A 53 15.62 -11.93 6.93
CA GLN A 53 15.63 -10.58 7.54
C GLN A 53 16.60 -9.63 6.83
N LYS A 54 17.83 -10.10 6.53
CA LYS A 54 18.80 -9.30 5.79
C LYS A 54 18.31 -8.94 4.38
N THR A 55 17.67 -9.89 3.68
CA THR A 55 17.12 -9.65 2.34
C THR A 55 15.97 -8.64 2.40
N ILE A 56 15.04 -8.80 3.33
CA ILE A 56 13.93 -7.86 3.51
C ILE A 56 14.44 -6.46 3.86
N ASN A 57 15.38 -6.35 4.81
CA ASN A 57 15.96 -5.07 5.18
C ASN A 57 16.73 -4.43 4.00
N HIS A 58 17.43 -5.22 3.19
CA HIS A 58 18.08 -4.72 1.99
C HIS A 58 17.07 -4.18 0.98
N ILE A 59 15.97 -4.89 0.75
CA ILE A 59 14.88 -4.44 -0.13
C ILE A 59 14.30 -3.14 0.40
N PHE A 60 13.90 -3.08 1.68
CA PHE A 60 13.30 -1.86 2.25
C PHE A 60 14.24 -0.65 2.22
N ASN A 61 15.51 -0.84 2.47
CA ASN A 61 16.49 0.25 2.47
C ASN A 61 16.81 0.77 1.06
N ASN A 62 16.59 -0.05 0.03
CA ASN A 62 16.84 0.31 -1.37
C ASN A 62 15.57 0.61 -2.16
N LEU A 63 14.38 0.47 -1.53
CA LEU A 63 13.14 0.89 -2.16
C LEU A 63 13.07 2.41 -2.23
N GLU A 64 13.06 2.93 -3.44
CA GLU A 64 12.72 4.33 -3.64
C GLU A 64 11.26 4.58 -3.21
N PRO A 65 10.98 5.73 -2.56
CA PRO A 65 9.61 6.03 -2.17
C PRO A 65 8.73 6.13 -3.42
N LYS A 66 7.56 5.51 -3.40
CA LYS A 66 6.60 5.57 -4.51
C LYS A 66 6.33 7.00 -4.98
N TYR A 67 6.33 7.94 -4.05
CA TYR A 67 6.06 9.36 -4.31
C TYR A 67 7.29 10.20 -4.03
N LYS A 68 7.79 10.89 -5.05
CA LYS A 68 8.88 11.86 -4.94
C LYS A 68 8.29 13.25 -4.74
N LYS A 69 8.60 13.89 -3.62
CA LYS A 69 8.20 15.29 -3.36
C LYS A 69 9.20 16.24 -4.01
N ILE A 70 8.72 17.11 -4.86
CA ILE A 70 9.51 18.11 -5.57
C ILE A 70 9.10 19.50 -5.07
N ASN A 71 10.08 20.34 -4.85
CA ASN A 71 9.90 21.74 -4.47
C ASN A 71 10.78 22.60 -5.38
N HIS A 72 10.17 23.32 -6.31
CA HIS A 72 10.86 24.13 -7.31
C HIS A 72 10.56 25.61 -7.09
N LYS A 73 11.59 26.41 -6.78
CA LYS A 73 11.49 27.86 -6.73
C LYS A 73 11.72 28.41 -8.13
N ILE A 74 10.76 29.17 -8.65
CA ILE A 74 10.79 29.69 -10.01
C ILE A 74 11.97 30.64 -10.20
N GLN A 75 12.74 30.42 -11.25
CA GLN A 75 13.88 31.26 -11.63
C GLN A 75 13.49 32.21 -12.77
N SER A 76 14.29 33.27 -12.94
CA SER A 76 14.07 34.24 -14.01
C SER A 76 14.18 33.56 -15.39
N GLY A 77 13.20 33.82 -16.26
CA GLY A 77 13.15 33.26 -17.62
C GLY A 77 12.60 31.84 -17.72
N GLU A 78 12.17 31.25 -16.62
CA GLU A 78 11.48 29.96 -16.66
C GLU A 78 10.00 30.13 -17.03
N THR A 79 9.49 29.15 -17.78
CA THR A 79 8.06 29.02 -18.08
C THR A 79 7.51 27.81 -17.37
N PHE A 80 6.20 27.81 -17.09
CA PHE A 80 5.52 26.69 -16.44
C PHE A 80 5.79 25.35 -17.12
N ASP A 81 5.66 25.33 -18.45
CA ASP A 81 5.89 24.12 -19.25
C ASP A 81 7.34 23.63 -19.19
N LYS A 82 8.32 24.57 -19.18
CA LYS A 82 9.73 24.25 -19.10
C LYS A 82 10.07 23.63 -17.74
N ILE A 83 9.54 24.20 -16.66
CA ILE A 83 9.74 23.68 -15.30
C ILE A 83 9.25 22.23 -15.19
N LEU A 84 8.00 21.94 -15.60
CA LEU A 84 7.46 20.60 -15.47
C LEU A 84 8.16 19.58 -16.39
N LYS A 85 8.55 19.99 -17.59
CA LYS A 85 9.35 19.15 -18.49
C LYS A 85 10.72 18.76 -17.91
N MET A 86 11.36 19.61 -17.12
CA MET A 86 12.64 19.28 -16.45
C MET A 86 12.48 18.09 -15.49
N TYR A 87 11.29 17.86 -14.98
CA TYR A 87 10.96 16.72 -14.13
C TYR A 87 10.33 15.54 -14.89
N SER A 88 10.49 15.52 -16.23
CA SER A 88 9.96 14.46 -17.11
C SER A 88 8.44 14.27 -17.03
N ILE A 89 7.70 15.35 -16.73
CA ILE A 89 6.25 15.33 -16.74
C ILE A 89 5.73 15.35 -18.16
N ASP A 90 4.79 14.45 -18.46
CA ASP A 90 4.23 14.32 -19.81
C ASP A 90 3.39 15.55 -20.22
N LYS A 91 3.39 15.84 -21.53
CA LYS A 91 2.68 17.01 -22.11
C LYS A 91 1.18 17.00 -21.77
N LYS A 92 0.54 15.82 -21.78
CA LYS A 92 -0.88 15.66 -21.43
C LYS A 92 -1.14 16.09 -19.99
N GLU A 93 -0.26 15.68 -19.09
CA GLU A 93 -0.31 16.02 -17.66
C GLU A 93 -0.12 17.53 -17.43
N ILE A 94 0.87 18.12 -18.10
CA ILE A 94 1.11 19.58 -18.05
C ILE A 94 -0.13 20.35 -18.50
N LEU A 95 -0.79 19.95 -19.58
CA LEU A 95 -2.00 20.59 -20.09
C LEU A 95 -3.17 20.48 -19.11
N ASN A 96 -3.31 19.31 -18.44
CA ASN A 96 -4.36 19.10 -17.46
C ASN A 96 -4.19 20.03 -16.24
N ILE A 97 -2.98 20.15 -15.73
CA ILE A 97 -2.67 21.06 -14.61
C ILE A 97 -2.86 22.52 -15.02
N LYS A 98 -2.37 22.92 -16.20
CA LYS A 98 -2.54 24.27 -16.74
C LYS A 98 -4.01 24.67 -16.79
N LYS A 99 -4.87 23.84 -17.38
CA LYS A 99 -6.31 24.09 -17.49
C LYS A 99 -6.98 24.39 -16.15
N ASN A 100 -6.49 23.76 -15.09
CA ASN A 100 -7.02 24.02 -13.74
C ASN A 100 -6.44 25.29 -13.10
N LEU A 101 -5.16 25.58 -13.34
CA LEU A 101 -4.51 26.75 -12.78
C LEU A 101 -4.89 28.07 -13.49
N GLU A 102 -5.07 28.05 -14.82
CA GLU A 102 -5.38 29.21 -15.65
C GLU A 102 -6.70 29.88 -15.27
N LYS A 103 -7.59 29.16 -14.59
CA LYS A 103 -8.82 29.72 -14.04
C LYS A 103 -8.58 30.77 -12.95
N LYS A 104 -7.42 30.75 -12.29
CA LYS A 104 -7.09 31.64 -11.16
C LYS A 104 -5.85 32.48 -11.36
N ILE A 105 -4.89 32.01 -12.15
CA ILE A 105 -3.59 32.70 -12.32
C ILE A 105 -3.18 32.75 -13.79
N ASN A 106 -2.43 33.79 -14.12
CA ASN A 106 -1.82 33.92 -15.44
C ASN A 106 -0.44 33.22 -15.45
N LEU A 107 -0.40 32.01 -15.97
CA LEU A 107 0.82 31.20 -16.06
C LEU A 107 1.90 31.76 -17.01
N ASN A 108 1.56 32.77 -17.82
CA ASN A 108 2.52 33.46 -18.68
C ASN A 108 3.32 34.54 -17.93
N LYS A 109 2.92 34.89 -16.68
CA LYS A 109 3.56 35.89 -15.84
C LYS A 109 4.08 35.26 -14.55
N LEU A 110 4.99 34.30 -14.66
CA LEU A 110 5.63 33.69 -13.49
C LEU A 110 6.62 34.65 -12.83
N ASN A 111 6.75 34.54 -11.51
CA ASN A 111 7.57 35.40 -10.70
C ASN A 111 8.57 34.56 -9.88
N THR A 112 9.79 35.04 -9.70
CA THR A 112 10.85 34.36 -8.91
C THR A 112 10.54 34.23 -7.41
N LYS A 113 9.51 34.89 -6.91
CA LYS A 113 8.99 34.73 -5.54
C LYS A 113 8.03 33.55 -5.38
N GLN A 114 7.57 32.98 -6.50
CA GLN A 114 6.63 31.87 -6.53
C GLN A 114 7.33 30.52 -6.42
N THR A 115 6.62 29.52 -5.95
CA THR A 115 7.15 28.17 -5.76
C THR A 115 6.11 27.14 -6.23
N ILE A 116 6.58 26.14 -6.93
CA ILE A 116 5.81 24.97 -7.36
C ILE A 116 6.24 23.79 -6.50
N LYS A 117 5.29 23.14 -5.83
CA LYS A 117 5.52 21.91 -5.10
C LYS A 117 4.59 20.83 -5.65
N PHE A 118 5.10 19.63 -5.84
CA PHE A 118 4.27 18.53 -6.27
C PHE A 118 4.80 17.18 -5.82
N SER A 119 3.90 16.22 -5.74
CA SER A 119 4.16 14.82 -5.42
C SER A 119 4.04 14.00 -6.69
N LEU A 120 5.16 13.48 -7.18
CA LEU A 120 5.27 12.68 -8.40
C LEU A 120 5.22 11.21 -8.05
N ASP A 121 4.31 10.45 -8.66
CA ASP A 121 4.33 8.99 -8.64
C ASP A 121 5.43 8.49 -9.59
N GLN A 122 6.48 7.90 -9.05
CA GLN A 122 7.64 7.44 -9.82
C GLN A 122 7.34 6.21 -10.69
N THR A 123 6.19 5.54 -10.47
CA THR A 123 5.80 4.36 -11.24
C THR A 123 5.32 4.72 -12.65
N ASN A 124 4.60 5.83 -12.78
CA ASN A 124 3.95 6.25 -14.02
C ASN A 124 4.19 7.71 -14.40
N ASN A 125 5.04 8.41 -13.65
CA ASN A 125 5.38 9.83 -13.83
C ASN A 125 4.15 10.78 -13.80
N THR A 126 3.11 10.42 -13.04
CA THR A 126 1.93 11.26 -12.86
C THR A 126 2.01 12.07 -11.56
N ILE A 127 1.44 13.26 -11.58
CA ILE A 127 1.38 14.13 -10.41
C ILE A 127 0.13 13.78 -9.59
N LYS A 128 0.32 13.45 -8.32
CA LYS A 128 -0.77 13.15 -7.39
C LYS A 128 -1.32 14.40 -6.71
N GLU A 129 -0.42 15.26 -6.28
CA GLU A 129 -0.72 16.52 -5.60
C GLU A 129 0.14 17.62 -6.20
N PHE A 130 -0.46 18.78 -6.43
CA PHE A 130 0.23 19.93 -6.98
C PHE A 130 -0.15 21.19 -6.19
N ILE A 131 0.84 21.95 -5.78
CA ILE A 131 0.67 23.19 -5.02
C ILE A 131 1.41 24.28 -5.75
N PHE A 132 0.68 25.31 -6.17
CA PHE A 132 1.27 26.54 -6.69
C PHE A 132 1.19 27.61 -5.63
N GLN A 133 2.33 28.01 -5.08
CA GLN A 133 2.42 29.11 -4.13
C GLN A 133 2.58 30.40 -4.89
N VAL A 134 1.48 31.13 -5.04
CA VAL A 134 1.39 32.41 -5.76
C VAL A 134 2.09 33.53 -4.99
N SER A 135 1.84 33.59 -3.67
CA SER A 135 2.43 34.56 -2.75
C SER A 135 2.69 33.92 -1.37
N ASN A 136 3.11 34.71 -0.39
CA ASN A 136 3.28 34.21 0.98
C ASN A 136 1.96 33.79 1.63
N THR A 137 0.84 34.36 1.19
CA THR A 137 -0.50 34.12 1.76
C THR A 137 -1.42 33.33 0.86
N GLU A 138 -1.09 33.21 -0.44
CA GLU A 138 -1.97 32.59 -1.43
C GLU A 138 -1.33 31.33 -2.02
N LYS A 139 -2.06 30.23 -1.96
CA LYS A 139 -1.67 28.93 -2.53
C LYS A 139 -2.86 28.33 -3.25
N ILE A 140 -2.59 27.67 -4.36
CA ILE A 140 -3.56 26.88 -5.10
C ILE A 140 -3.20 25.42 -4.96
N TYR A 141 -4.12 24.62 -4.45
CA TYR A 141 -3.97 23.19 -4.28
C TYR A 141 -4.77 22.47 -5.35
N LEU A 142 -4.12 21.55 -6.02
CA LEU A 142 -4.74 20.60 -6.93
C LEU A 142 -4.44 19.20 -6.45
N ARG A 143 -5.46 18.39 -6.27
CA ARG A 143 -5.33 16.98 -5.90
C ARG A 143 -5.97 16.11 -6.97
N ARG A 144 -5.26 15.08 -7.39
CA ARG A 144 -5.78 14.13 -8.37
C ARG A 144 -6.83 13.23 -7.72
N ASN A 145 -8.01 13.22 -8.28
CA ASN A 145 -9.04 12.25 -7.96
C ASN A 145 -8.70 10.92 -8.64
N ILE A 146 -8.69 9.84 -7.83
CA ILE A 146 -8.28 8.50 -8.30
C ILE A 146 -9.33 7.88 -9.21
N GLU A 147 -10.62 8.25 -9.04
CA GLU A 147 -11.73 7.63 -9.77
C GLU A 147 -11.87 8.12 -11.21
N ASN A 148 -11.65 9.40 -11.42
CA ASN A 148 -11.89 10.04 -12.73
C ASN A 148 -10.64 10.65 -13.39
N ASP A 149 -9.47 10.50 -12.74
CA ASP A 149 -8.16 11.01 -13.21
C ASP A 149 -8.12 12.52 -13.49
N ILE A 150 -8.98 13.28 -12.81
CA ILE A 150 -9.09 14.75 -12.91
C ILE A 150 -8.52 15.38 -11.64
N PHE A 151 -8.00 16.60 -11.77
CA PHE A 151 -7.58 17.37 -10.61
C PHE A 151 -8.78 18.10 -10.00
N ASP A 152 -9.03 17.82 -8.74
CA ASP A 152 -9.94 18.58 -7.90
C ASP A 152 -9.16 19.71 -7.23
N GLN A 153 -9.79 20.88 -7.13
CA GLN A 153 -9.20 22.05 -6.51
C GLN A 153 -9.68 22.13 -5.08
N GLU A 154 -8.74 22.06 -4.12
CA GLU A 154 -9.00 22.38 -2.71
C GLU A 154 -8.76 23.89 -2.50
N THR A 155 -9.73 24.56 -1.88
CA THR A 155 -9.64 25.96 -1.46
C THR A 155 -9.15 26.09 -0.05
#